data_b281123a06de1e5c75f62790b4e3a629
#
_entry.id   b281123a06de1e5c75f62790b4e3a629
#
_cell.length_a   1.000
_cell.length_b   1.000
_cell.length_c   1.000
_cell.angle_alpha   90.00
_cell.angle_beta   90.00
_cell.angle_gamma   90.00
#
_symmetry.space_group_name_H-M   'P 1'
#
loop_
_entity.id
_entity.type
_entity.pdbx_description
1 polymer ?
#
loop_
_entity_poly.entity_id
_entity_poly.type
_entity_poly.pdbx_seq_one_letter_code
_entity_poly.pdbx_strand_id
1 'polypeptide(L)'
;MVDEQGSFAVGGTVLVDSLGHTFHGDHAYVFYQKPVGARKYPLVFAHGVGQFSKTWETTPDGREGFQNIFLRRRFSVYLVDQPRRGNAGRGTESVTISPAFDEEVWFNRFRVGIWPDYFEGVQFKRDKETLDQYFRQMTPTIGTTDFEVYSDAYAALFDNIGPGVFITHSQGGPVGWNTLLKTRNIK
;
A
#
# COMPACT_ATOMS: atom_id res chain seq x y z
N MET A 1 2.45 -21.97 8.55
CA MET A 1 2.15 -22.51 7.21
C MET A 1 1.07 -21.64 6.60
N VAL A 2 1.24 -21.22 5.36
CA VAL A 2 0.20 -20.52 4.58
C VAL A 2 -0.69 -21.61 3.96
N ASP A 3 -1.99 -21.44 4.11
CA ASP A 3 -3.03 -22.34 3.59
C ASP A 3 -3.48 -21.88 2.19
N GLU A 4 -3.71 -20.58 2.07
CA GLU A 4 -4.18 -19.95 0.84
C GLU A 4 -3.42 -18.64 0.59
N GLN A 5 -3.08 -18.38 -0.66
CA GLN A 5 -2.55 -17.09 -1.10
C GLN A 5 -2.96 -16.80 -2.54
N GLY A 6 -3.00 -15.52 -2.89
CA GLY A 6 -3.34 -15.08 -4.22
C GLY A 6 -3.33 -13.57 -4.35
N SER A 7 -3.81 -13.09 -5.50
CA SER A 7 -3.98 -11.66 -5.74
C SER A 7 -5.19 -11.41 -6.64
N PHE A 8 -5.76 -10.21 -6.51
CA PHE A 8 -6.87 -9.75 -7.34
C PHE A 8 -6.88 -8.22 -7.39
N ALA A 9 -7.66 -7.68 -8.33
CA ALA A 9 -7.96 -6.26 -8.39
C ALA A 9 -9.39 -6.01 -7.86
N VAL A 10 -9.63 -4.84 -7.24
CA VAL A 10 -10.91 -4.51 -6.64
C VAL A 10 -11.23 -3.02 -6.77
N GLY A 11 -12.51 -2.70 -6.90
CA GLY A 11 -12.99 -1.33 -7.11
C GLY A 11 -12.60 -0.79 -8.48
N GLY A 12 -12.46 0.53 -8.57
CA GLY A 12 -12.06 1.22 -9.77
C GLY A 12 -13.22 1.66 -10.64
N THR A 13 -12.86 2.22 -11.80
CA THR A 13 -13.79 2.81 -12.78
C THR A 13 -13.61 2.14 -14.13
N VAL A 14 -14.73 1.92 -14.82
CA VAL A 14 -14.74 1.48 -16.22
C VAL A 14 -15.17 2.63 -17.09
N LEU A 15 -14.27 3.11 -17.94
CA LEU A 15 -14.58 4.08 -18.99
C LEU A 15 -15.00 3.34 -20.25
N VAL A 16 -15.94 3.92 -20.98
CA VAL A 16 -16.44 3.37 -22.26
C VAL A 16 -16.37 4.48 -23.30
N ASP A 17 -15.76 4.22 -24.46
CA ASP A 17 -15.73 5.17 -25.57
C ASP A 17 -16.99 5.09 -26.46
N SER A 18 -17.05 5.95 -27.47
CA SER A 18 -18.18 6.00 -28.40
C SER A 18 -18.36 4.74 -29.29
N LEU A 19 -17.36 3.89 -29.35
CA LEU A 19 -17.35 2.62 -30.08
C LEU A 19 -17.64 1.41 -29.19
N GLY A 20 -17.83 1.64 -27.87
CA GLY A 20 -18.07 0.58 -26.90
C GLY A 20 -16.80 -0.10 -26.37
N HIS A 21 -15.60 0.41 -26.66
CA HIS A 21 -14.38 -0.11 -26.07
C HIS A 21 -14.27 0.30 -24.61
N THR A 22 -13.75 -0.60 -23.78
CA THR A 22 -13.67 -0.39 -22.33
C THR A 22 -12.23 -0.16 -21.85
N PHE A 23 -12.09 0.67 -20.81
CA PHE A 23 -10.86 0.90 -20.08
C PHE A 23 -11.13 0.78 -18.59
N HIS A 24 -10.45 -0.16 -17.93
CA HIS A 24 -10.55 -0.40 -16.48
C HIS A 24 -9.37 0.29 -15.79
N GLY A 25 -9.64 1.27 -14.94
CA GLY A 25 -8.62 2.01 -14.19
C GLY A 25 -9.05 2.31 -12.76
N ASP A 26 -8.17 2.95 -11.99
CA ASP A 26 -8.41 3.39 -10.60
C ASP A 26 -8.82 2.26 -9.63
N HIS A 27 -8.51 1.00 -9.97
CA HIS A 27 -8.67 -0.15 -9.07
C HIS A 27 -7.51 -0.24 -8.09
N ALA A 28 -7.69 -0.89 -6.96
CA ALA A 28 -6.62 -1.34 -6.09
C ALA A 28 -6.12 -2.74 -6.52
N TYR A 29 -4.84 -3.01 -6.32
CA TYR A 29 -4.27 -4.36 -6.38
C TYR A 29 -4.15 -4.90 -4.96
N VAL A 30 -4.52 -6.15 -4.76
CA VAL A 30 -4.52 -6.81 -3.45
C VAL A 30 -3.76 -8.13 -3.56
N PHE A 31 -2.71 -8.27 -2.78
CA PHE A 31 -2.06 -9.57 -2.51
C PHE A 31 -2.47 -10.04 -1.12
N TYR A 32 -2.83 -11.32 -0.99
CA TYR A 32 -3.24 -11.85 0.30
C TYR A 32 -2.62 -13.21 0.62
N GLN A 33 -2.49 -13.45 1.92
CA GLN A 33 -2.09 -14.74 2.48
C GLN A 33 -2.96 -15.07 3.69
N LYS A 34 -3.45 -16.31 3.74
CA LYS A 34 -4.24 -16.85 4.86
C LYS A 34 -3.47 -18.00 5.49
N PRO A 35 -3.12 -17.93 6.77
CA PRO A 35 -2.44 -19.03 7.45
C PRO A 35 -3.42 -20.12 7.87
N VAL A 36 -2.93 -21.32 8.04
CA VAL A 36 -3.69 -22.43 8.66
C VAL A 36 -4.20 -22.00 10.04
N GLY A 37 -5.49 -22.20 10.30
CA GLY A 37 -6.14 -21.81 11.55
C GLY A 37 -6.14 -20.28 11.76
N ALA A 38 -6.41 -19.54 10.69
CA ALA A 38 -6.47 -18.07 10.70
C ALA A 38 -7.43 -17.54 11.77
N ARG A 39 -7.07 -16.38 12.33
CA ARG A 39 -7.97 -15.61 13.20
C ARG A 39 -9.16 -15.09 12.41
N LYS A 40 -10.27 -14.79 13.13
CA LYS A 40 -11.55 -14.40 12.56
C LYS A 40 -11.45 -13.17 11.64
N TYR A 41 -10.69 -12.14 12.04
CA TYR A 41 -10.58 -10.89 11.29
C TYR A 41 -9.23 -10.80 10.60
N PRO A 42 -9.22 -10.66 9.27
CA PRO A 42 -7.99 -10.36 8.53
C PRO A 42 -7.49 -8.95 8.83
N LEU A 43 -6.21 -8.72 8.53
CA LEU A 43 -5.58 -7.41 8.56
C LEU A 43 -5.42 -6.91 7.13
N VAL A 44 -5.94 -5.72 6.86
CA VAL A 44 -5.77 -5.00 5.59
C VAL A 44 -4.81 -3.85 5.81
N PHE A 45 -3.77 -3.73 4.99
CA PHE A 45 -2.71 -2.75 5.15
C PHE A 45 -2.75 -1.68 4.08
N ALA A 46 -2.87 -0.40 4.49
CA ALA A 46 -2.78 0.77 3.63
C ALA A 46 -1.46 1.52 3.86
N HIS A 47 -0.68 1.65 2.82
CA HIS A 47 0.61 2.34 2.83
C HIS A 47 0.46 3.88 2.82
N GLY A 48 1.58 4.57 3.00
CA GLY A 48 1.69 6.03 2.93
C GLY A 48 2.04 6.58 1.55
N VAL A 49 2.32 7.90 1.51
CA VAL A 49 2.78 8.59 0.30
C VAL A 49 4.13 8.06 -0.16
N GLY A 50 4.32 7.96 -1.48
CA GLY A 50 5.56 7.46 -2.06
C GLY A 50 5.84 5.97 -1.82
N GLN A 51 4.87 5.22 -1.30
CA GLN A 51 5.00 3.82 -0.93
C GLN A 51 3.99 2.94 -1.68
N PHE A 52 4.17 1.64 -1.58
CA PHE A 52 3.26 0.58 -2.04
C PHE A 52 3.36 -0.63 -1.10
N SER A 53 2.72 -1.73 -1.40
CA SER A 53 2.63 -2.91 -0.51
C SER A 53 3.98 -3.42 0.00
N LYS A 54 5.06 -3.23 -0.76
CA LYS A 54 6.44 -3.58 -0.38
C LYS A 54 6.84 -3.09 1.02
N THR A 55 6.31 -1.93 1.44
CA THR A 55 6.62 -1.36 2.77
C THR A 55 6.24 -2.27 3.95
N TRP A 56 5.32 -3.23 3.73
CA TRP A 56 4.85 -4.16 4.74
C TRP A 56 5.56 -5.52 4.72
N GLU A 57 6.29 -5.84 3.64
CA GLU A 57 6.92 -7.14 3.41
C GLU A 57 8.22 -7.29 4.19
N THR A 58 9.24 -6.50 3.84
CA THR A 58 10.55 -6.50 4.50
C THR A 58 11.08 -5.08 4.62
N THR A 59 11.83 -4.82 5.67
CA THR A 59 12.56 -3.56 5.84
C THR A 59 13.70 -3.46 4.82
N PRO A 60 14.23 -2.24 4.53
CA PRO A 60 15.34 -2.06 3.60
C PRO A 60 16.59 -2.87 3.93
N ASP A 61 16.83 -3.16 5.20
CA ASP A 61 17.95 -3.98 5.70
C ASP A 61 17.62 -5.48 5.79
N GLY A 62 16.49 -5.91 5.19
CA GLY A 62 16.12 -7.31 5.05
C GLY A 62 15.46 -7.95 6.26
N ARG A 63 15.15 -7.20 7.33
CA ARG A 63 14.37 -7.72 8.45
C ARG A 63 12.91 -7.97 8.05
N GLU A 64 12.23 -8.81 8.80
CA GLU A 64 10.82 -9.09 8.58
C GLU A 64 9.96 -7.86 8.78
N GLY A 65 9.04 -7.64 7.84
CA GLY A 65 7.97 -6.65 7.96
C GLY A 65 6.71 -7.21 8.62
N PHE A 66 5.71 -6.39 8.71
CA PHE A 66 4.45 -6.74 9.38
C PHE A 66 3.72 -7.91 8.74
N GLN A 67 3.86 -8.12 7.43
CA GLN A 67 3.31 -9.29 6.74
C GLN A 67 3.67 -10.59 7.46
N ASN A 68 4.97 -10.90 7.58
CA ASN A 68 5.45 -12.14 8.22
C ASN A 68 5.17 -12.18 9.72
N ILE A 69 5.32 -11.03 10.39
CA ILE A 69 5.07 -10.91 11.83
C ILE A 69 3.61 -11.28 12.17
N PHE A 70 2.65 -10.82 11.40
CA PHE A 70 1.24 -11.11 11.65
C PHE A 70 0.80 -12.47 11.12
N LEU A 71 1.37 -12.96 10.02
CA LEU A 71 1.14 -14.34 9.56
C LEU A 71 1.53 -15.37 10.62
N ARG A 72 2.69 -15.19 11.28
CA ARG A 72 3.09 -16.08 12.40
C ARG A 72 2.14 -16.01 13.60
N ARG A 73 1.41 -14.91 13.74
CA ARG A 73 0.36 -14.74 14.76
C ARG A 73 -1.02 -15.21 14.30
N ARG A 74 -1.05 -15.91 13.16
CA ARG A 74 -2.27 -16.46 12.53
C ARG A 74 -3.29 -15.41 12.09
N PHE A 75 -2.86 -14.22 11.72
CA PHE A 75 -3.72 -13.30 11.01
C PHE A 75 -3.61 -13.53 9.50
N SER A 76 -4.74 -13.56 8.80
CA SER A 76 -4.74 -13.37 7.36
C SER A 76 -4.29 -11.94 7.07
N VAL A 77 -3.44 -11.74 6.09
CA VAL A 77 -2.91 -10.41 5.71
C VAL A 77 -3.28 -10.10 4.27
N TYR A 78 -3.71 -8.86 4.05
CA TYR A 78 -4.02 -8.30 2.76
C TYR A 78 -3.15 -7.06 2.56
N LEU A 79 -2.19 -7.14 1.65
CA LEU A 79 -1.30 -6.05 1.28
C LEU A 79 -1.88 -5.37 0.04
N VAL A 80 -2.13 -4.08 0.15
CA VAL A 80 -2.87 -3.34 -0.88
C VAL A 80 -1.96 -2.28 -1.50
N ASP A 81 -1.86 -2.32 -2.83
CA ASP A 81 -1.45 -1.15 -3.60
C ASP A 81 -2.72 -0.35 -3.91
N GLN A 82 -2.83 0.82 -3.28
CA GLN A 82 -3.98 1.70 -3.53
C GLN A 82 -3.98 2.19 -4.99
N PRO A 83 -5.11 2.59 -5.54
CA PRO A 83 -5.21 3.07 -6.91
C PRO A 83 -4.09 4.04 -7.27
N ARG A 84 -3.59 3.96 -8.49
CA ARG A 84 -2.51 4.80 -9.03
C ARG A 84 -1.13 4.60 -8.37
N ARG A 85 -0.93 3.44 -7.71
CA ARG A 85 0.35 3.08 -7.06
C ARG A 85 0.76 1.65 -7.37
N GLY A 86 2.07 1.40 -7.40
CA GLY A 86 2.65 0.06 -7.51
C GLY A 86 2.02 -0.77 -8.62
N ASN A 87 1.48 -1.94 -8.27
CA ASN A 87 0.80 -2.84 -9.21
C ASN A 87 -0.61 -2.32 -9.64
N ALA A 88 -1.13 -1.29 -8.98
CA ALA A 88 -2.40 -0.61 -9.30
C ALA A 88 -2.19 0.69 -10.09
N GLY A 89 -1.13 0.77 -10.88
CA GLY A 89 -0.72 2.00 -11.58
C GLY A 89 -1.62 2.43 -12.74
N ARG A 90 -2.65 1.66 -13.12
CA ARG A 90 -3.54 2.01 -14.23
C ARG A 90 -4.62 2.98 -13.77
N GLY A 91 -4.37 4.29 -13.93
CA GLY A 91 -5.31 5.36 -13.61
C GLY A 91 -6.23 5.73 -14.78
N THR A 92 -7.31 6.44 -14.50
CA THR A 92 -8.24 6.99 -15.51
C THR A 92 -7.86 8.40 -16.00
N GLU A 93 -6.76 8.95 -15.45
CA GLU A 93 -6.25 10.27 -15.81
C GLU A 93 -5.04 10.15 -16.72
N SER A 94 -4.92 11.11 -17.64
CA SER A 94 -3.69 11.29 -18.41
C SER A 94 -2.62 11.93 -17.52
N VAL A 95 -1.43 11.35 -17.49
CA VAL A 95 -0.33 11.84 -16.63
C VAL A 95 1.02 11.64 -17.30
N THR A 96 1.93 12.58 -17.08
CA THR A 96 3.35 12.44 -17.41
C THR A 96 4.12 12.22 -16.11
N ILE A 97 4.89 11.14 -16.03
CA ILE A 97 5.76 10.85 -14.90
C ILE A 97 7.17 11.31 -15.26
N SER A 98 7.73 12.18 -14.43
CA SER A 98 9.11 12.63 -14.56
C SER A 98 9.92 12.18 -13.34
N PRO A 99 11.23 11.91 -13.48
CA PRO A 99 12.08 11.65 -12.32
C PRO A 99 12.05 12.83 -11.34
N ALA A 100 11.82 12.54 -10.06
CA ALA A 100 11.92 13.52 -8.98
C ALA A 100 13.18 13.23 -8.17
N PHE A 101 14.02 14.28 -8.00
CA PHE A 101 15.24 14.19 -7.20
C PHE A 101 14.90 14.61 -5.76
N ASP A 102 14.23 13.76 -5.01
CA ASP A 102 13.68 14.05 -3.68
C ASP A 102 14.05 13.01 -2.60
N GLU A 103 14.94 12.07 -2.90
CA GLU A 103 15.34 11.00 -1.99
C GLU A 103 15.92 11.54 -0.67
N GLU A 104 16.75 12.57 -0.73
CA GLU A 104 17.35 13.24 0.43
C GLU A 104 16.29 13.97 1.27
N VAL A 105 15.25 14.51 0.63
CA VAL A 105 14.09 15.10 1.31
C VAL A 105 13.36 14.04 2.11
N TRP A 106 13.16 12.86 1.53
CA TRP A 106 12.51 11.73 2.22
C TRP A 106 13.36 11.17 3.34
N PHE A 107 14.69 11.08 3.17
CA PHE A 107 15.62 10.72 4.23
C PHE A 107 15.44 11.60 5.48
N ASN A 108 15.39 12.91 5.29
CA ASN A 108 15.18 13.88 6.37
C ASN A 108 13.76 13.76 6.96
N ARG A 109 12.74 13.69 6.12
CA ARG A 109 11.32 13.66 6.51
C ARG A 109 10.96 12.44 7.31
N PHE A 110 11.50 11.28 6.96
CA PHE A 110 11.31 10.04 7.71
C PHE A 110 12.27 9.89 8.89
N ARG A 111 13.02 10.93 9.22
CA ARG A 111 13.88 11.01 10.41
C ARG A 111 14.98 9.95 10.47
N VAL A 112 15.50 9.55 9.31
CA VAL A 112 16.70 8.74 9.22
C VAL A 112 17.91 9.56 9.66
N GLY A 113 17.91 10.84 9.30
CA GLY A 113 18.95 11.81 9.63
C GLY A 113 18.66 13.17 9.06
N ILE A 114 19.71 13.98 8.95
CA ILE A 114 19.80 15.18 8.10
C ILE A 114 20.86 14.86 7.05
N TRP A 115 20.44 14.68 5.83
CA TRP A 115 21.32 14.24 4.75
C TRP A 115 22.62 15.01 4.67
N PRO A 116 23.79 14.31 4.56
CA PRO A 116 23.95 12.84 4.51
C PRO A 116 24.14 12.15 5.86
N ASP A 117 23.98 12.85 6.97
CA ASP A 117 24.31 12.40 8.30
C ASP A 117 23.11 11.71 8.99
N TYR A 118 23.34 10.53 9.56
CA TYR A 118 22.33 9.78 10.29
C TYR A 118 22.18 10.30 11.71
N PHE A 119 20.95 10.30 12.23
CA PHE A 119 20.76 10.59 13.66
C PHE A 119 21.40 9.52 14.55
N GLU A 120 21.91 9.95 15.69
CA GLU A 120 22.39 9.02 16.70
C GLU A 120 21.25 8.12 17.20
N GLY A 121 21.52 6.81 17.34
CA GLY A 121 20.55 5.83 17.83
C GLY A 121 19.43 5.48 16.83
N VAL A 122 19.43 6.04 15.61
CA VAL A 122 18.45 5.64 14.59
C VAL A 122 18.53 4.15 14.29
N GLN A 123 17.38 3.46 14.28
CA GLN A 123 17.29 2.03 14.01
C GLN A 123 17.29 1.71 12.51
N PHE A 124 18.10 2.43 11.75
CA PHE A 124 18.32 2.25 10.32
C PHE A 124 19.77 1.85 10.10
N LYS A 125 20.02 0.78 9.38
CA LYS A 125 21.38 0.29 9.13
C LYS A 125 22.12 1.26 8.19
N ARG A 126 23.30 1.70 8.62
CA ARG A 126 24.05 2.79 7.96
C ARG A 126 24.99 2.27 6.87
N ASP A 127 24.48 1.46 5.95
CA ASP A 127 25.25 1.01 4.79
C ASP A 127 24.56 1.39 3.50
N LYS A 128 25.34 1.41 2.42
CA LYS A 128 24.88 1.83 1.10
C LYS A 128 23.75 0.94 0.58
N GLU A 129 23.82 -0.36 0.78
CA GLU A 129 22.80 -1.28 0.25
C GLU A 129 21.44 -1.05 0.90
N THR A 130 21.41 -0.89 2.23
CA THR A 130 20.17 -0.56 2.96
C THR A 130 19.58 0.77 2.49
N LEU A 131 20.42 1.78 2.27
CA LEU A 131 19.98 3.09 1.78
C LEU A 131 19.44 2.98 0.35
N ASP A 132 20.13 2.28 -0.53
CA ASP A 132 19.68 2.04 -1.90
C ASP A 132 18.35 1.29 -1.94
N GLN A 133 18.15 0.28 -1.07
CA GLN A 133 16.87 -0.44 -0.96
C GLN A 133 15.74 0.46 -0.43
N TYR A 134 16.05 1.36 0.48
CA TYR A 134 15.09 2.33 0.98
C TYR A 134 14.60 3.27 -0.13
N PHE A 135 15.51 3.81 -0.94
CA PHE A 135 15.15 4.69 -2.04
C PHE A 135 14.43 3.95 -3.18
N ARG A 136 14.85 2.73 -3.53
CA ARG A 136 14.22 1.91 -4.58
C ARG A 136 12.80 1.45 -4.27
N GLN A 137 12.38 1.46 -3.01
CA GLN A 137 10.99 1.14 -2.68
C GLN A 137 10.03 2.32 -2.84
N MET A 138 10.53 3.50 -3.18
CA MET A 138 9.68 4.66 -3.45
C MET A 138 9.01 4.53 -4.81
N THR A 139 7.74 4.90 -4.89
CA THR A 139 6.96 4.83 -6.14
C THR A 139 6.16 6.10 -6.34
N PRO A 140 6.05 6.61 -7.57
CA PRO A 140 5.23 7.77 -7.87
C PRO A 140 3.74 7.45 -7.74
N THR A 141 2.92 8.49 -7.59
CA THR A 141 1.48 8.43 -7.86
C THR A 141 1.26 8.66 -9.35
N ILE A 142 0.55 7.74 -10.00
CA ILE A 142 0.21 7.84 -11.43
C ILE A 142 -1.14 8.56 -11.54
N GLY A 143 -1.13 9.88 -11.58
CA GLY A 143 -2.30 10.74 -11.54
C GLY A 143 -2.36 11.61 -10.29
N THR A 144 -3.51 12.23 -10.06
CA THR A 144 -3.74 13.04 -8.86
C THR A 144 -3.93 12.16 -7.63
N THR A 145 -3.58 12.70 -6.46
CA THR A 145 -3.94 12.06 -5.18
C THR A 145 -5.43 12.33 -4.93
N ASP A 146 -6.23 11.28 -5.00
CA ASP A 146 -7.67 11.34 -4.80
C ASP A 146 -8.11 10.38 -3.70
N PHE A 147 -8.45 10.94 -2.53
CA PHE A 147 -8.83 10.15 -1.37
C PHE A 147 -10.20 9.48 -1.53
N GLU A 148 -11.09 9.99 -2.39
CA GLU A 148 -12.36 9.35 -2.69
C GLU A 148 -12.12 8.07 -3.49
N VAL A 149 -11.35 8.15 -4.57
CA VAL A 149 -10.95 6.98 -5.38
C VAL A 149 -10.28 5.91 -4.51
N TYR A 150 -9.37 6.33 -3.62
CA TYR A 150 -8.67 5.38 -2.75
C TYR A 150 -9.62 4.72 -1.76
N SER A 151 -10.46 5.50 -1.08
CA SER A 151 -11.41 4.97 -0.08
C SER A 151 -12.52 4.12 -0.70
N ASP A 152 -12.95 4.40 -1.93
CA ASP A 152 -13.89 3.56 -2.66
C ASP A 152 -13.30 2.17 -2.95
N ALA A 153 -12.03 2.10 -3.36
CA ALA A 153 -11.36 0.83 -3.60
C ALA A 153 -11.20 0.00 -2.31
N TYR A 154 -10.85 0.64 -1.17
CA TYR A 154 -10.79 -0.05 0.12
C TYR A 154 -12.17 -0.48 0.62
N ALA A 155 -13.20 0.34 0.44
CA ALA A 155 -14.57 -0.06 0.79
C ALA A 155 -15.00 -1.29 -0.02
N ALA A 156 -14.76 -1.29 -1.33
CA ALA A 156 -15.02 -2.43 -2.19
C ALA A 156 -14.23 -3.68 -1.76
N LEU A 157 -12.99 -3.51 -1.28
CA LEU A 157 -12.21 -4.62 -0.73
C LEU A 157 -12.90 -5.21 0.51
N PHE A 158 -13.25 -4.37 1.51
CA PHE A 158 -13.92 -4.84 2.71
C PHE A 158 -15.30 -5.45 2.43
N ASP A 159 -16.02 -4.95 1.43
CA ASP A 159 -17.31 -5.53 1.02
C ASP A 159 -17.11 -6.90 0.34
N ASN A 160 -15.99 -7.12 -0.34
CA ASN A 160 -15.63 -8.40 -0.95
C ASN A 160 -15.14 -9.44 0.08
N ILE A 161 -14.27 -9.04 1.01
CA ILE A 161 -13.65 -10.00 1.97
C ILE A 161 -14.41 -10.14 3.29
N GLY A 162 -15.35 -9.25 3.56
CA GLY A 162 -16.11 -9.18 4.82
C GLY A 162 -15.34 -8.45 5.95
N PRO A 163 -15.80 -8.62 7.20
CA PRO A 163 -15.27 -7.89 8.34
C PRO A 163 -13.77 -8.12 8.59
N GLY A 164 -13.02 -7.02 8.72
CA GLY A 164 -11.57 -7.04 8.98
C GLY A 164 -11.07 -5.82 9.75
N VAL A 165 -9.81 -5.84 10.11
CA VAL A 165 -9.10 -4.72 10.77
C VAL A 165 -8.33 -3.94 9.71
N PHE A 166 -8.52 -2.63 9.68
CA PHE A 166 -7.83 -1.75 8.76
C PHE A 166 -6.63 -1.09 9.43
N ILE A 167 -5.44 -1.36 8.93
CA ILE A 167 -4.17 -0.79 9.40
C ILE A 167 -3.71 0.24 8.39
N THR A 168 -3.63 1.49 8.80
CA THR A 168 -3.25 2.62 7.95
C THR A 168 -1.97 3.27 8.43
N HIS A 169 -1.18 3.80 7.49
CA HIS A 169 0.03 4.56 7.77
C HIS A 169 0.03 5.88 7.01
N SER A 170 0.38 6.98 7.68
CA SER A 170 0.62 8.30 7.07
C SER A 170 -0.56 8.75 6.18
N GLN A 171 -0.34 8.93 4.87
CA GLN A 171 -1.38 9.28 3.89
C GLN A 171 -2.56 8.28 3.87
N GLY A 172 -2.33 7.02 4.25
CA GLY A 172 -3.41 6.04 4.43
C GLY A 172 -4.38 6.37 5.56
N GLY A 173 -4.01 7.26 6.51
CA GLY A 173 -4.89 7.66 7.62
C GLY A 173 -6.18 8.33 7.16
N PRO A 174 -6.15 9.46 6.44
CA PRO A 174 -7.35 10.07 5.84
C PRO A 174 -8.16 9.10 4.97
N VAL A 175 -7.48 8.25 4.19
CA VAL A 175 -8.14 7.20 3.40
C VAL A 175 -8.91 6.24 4.30
N GLY A 176 -8.30 5.83 5.43
CA GLY A 176 -8.96 4.96 6.41
C GLY A 176 -10.23 5.58 6.99
N TRP A 177 -10.19 6.86 7.39
CA TRP A 177 -11.36 7.57 7.89
C TRP A 177 -12.47 7.69 6.84
N ASN A 178 -12.14 8.02 5.60
CA ASN A 178 -13.12 8.06 4.51
C ASN A 178 -13.73 6.67 4.24
N THR A 179 -12.90 5.61 4.28
CA THR A 179 -13.38 4.24 4.07
C THR A 179 -14.40 3.82 5.14
N LEU A 180 -14.21 4.24 6.41
CA LEU A 180 -15.15 3.97 7.51
C LEU A 180 -16.55 4.53 7.25
N LEU A 181 -16.66 5.60 6.46
CA LEU A 181 -17.95 6.19 6.10
C LEU A 181 -18.67 5.41 4.98
N LYS A 182 -17.96 4.53 4.27
CA LYS A 182 -18.42 3.84 3.06
C LYS A 182 -18.75 2.35 3.27
N THR A 183 -18.18 1.72 4.30
CA THR A 183 -18.44 0.30 4.61
C THR A 183 -18.59 0.06 6.11
N ARG A 184 -19.37 -0.95 6.48
CA ARG A 184 -19.54 -1.40 7.88
C ARG A 184 -18.64 -2.59 8.25
N ASN A 185 -17.78 -3.01 7.33
CA ASN A 185 -16.93 -4.19 7.49
C ASN A 185 -15.57 -3.89 8.14
N ILE A 186 -15.31 -2.66 8.58
CA ILE A 186 -14.13 -2.34 9.40
C ILE A 186 -14.47 -2.51 10.89
N LYS A 187 -13.58 -3.21 11.64
CA LYS A 187 -13.74 -3.57 13.06
C LYS A 187 -12.62 -3.00 13.91
#